data_d5c4c61fa60d17c53c084c28eccbbc7c
#
_entry.id   d5c4c61fa60d17c53c084c28eccbbc7c
#
_cell.length_a   1.000
_cell.length_b   1.000
_cell.length_c   1.000
_cell.angle_alpha   90.00
_cell.angle_beta   90.00
_cell.angle_gamma   90.00
#
_symmetry.space_group_name_H-M   'P 1'
#
loop_
_entity.id
_entity.type
_entity.pdbx_description
1 polymer ?
#
loop_
_entity_poly.entity_id
_entity_poly.type
_entity_poly.pdbx_seq_one_letter_code
_entity_poly.pdbx_strand_id
1 'polypeptide(L)'
;MADWDGAGYAHISGLQRAMATASLESVAVTGTEQVLDVGCGDGYVTRLIASRVPDGAVLGVDPSPRMIEVARTADDQLANVSFEVGDVVTMTFGPDFDLVVSFNALHWVAEQETAYRNIAAALKPTGRVLVQFVCQGPRRSVERVAMDTAHDPRWAHAFDGFTQPYVHIEPDALSAIAGRAGLEVVQRSVVDREWDFGSREQFAQWCTVGFADWTSRLPAADVPAFVDAVVDGYQTVTGEPGVFRFLQLRAELRPRQSRPVSPGGLPGPCQASERQG
;
A
#
# COMPACT_ATOMS: atom_id res chain seq x y z
N MET A 1 5.06 -13.06 1.42
CA MET A 1 3.88 -12.64 0.63
C MET A 1 3.58 -13.74 -0.38
N ALA A 2 2.31 -14.14 -0.53
CA ALA A 2 1.93 -15.14 -1.52
C ALA A 2 2.12 -14.61 -2.94
N ASP A 3 2.42 -15.49 -3.89
CA ASP A 3 2.49 -15.15 -5.32
C ASP A 3 1.07 -15.17 -5.89
N TRP A 4 0.52 -13.98 -6.13
CA TRP A 4 -0.88 -13.77 -6.51
C TRP A 4 -1.19 -14.30 -7.90
N ASP A 5 -2.40 -14.85 -8.08
CA ASP A 5 -2.89 -15.24 -9.40
C ASP A 5 -3.28 -14.00 -10.21
N GLY A 6 -2.34 -13.50 -11.03
CA GLY A 6 -2.52 -12.28 -11.80
C GLY A 6 -3.69 -12.32 -12.78
N ALA A 7 -3.96 -13.47 -13.41
CA ALA A 7 -5.07 -13.62 -14.37
C ALA A 7 -6.43 -13.61 -13.64
N GLY A 8 -6.55 -14.35 -12.54
CA GLY A 8 -7.75 -14.31 -11.68
C GLY A 8 -7.98 -12.94 -11.07
N TYR A 9 -6.91 -12.27 -10.62
CA TYR A 9 -6.98 -10.94 -10.05
C TYR A 9 -7.49 -9.88 -11.04
N ALA A 10 -7.03 -9.88 -12.27
CA ALA A 10 -7.47 -8.94 -13.29
C ALA A 10 -9.01 -9.00 -13.52
N HIS A 11 -9.61 -10.19 -13.39
CA HIS A 11 -11.04 -10.40 -13.56
C HIS A 11 -11.88 -9.86 -12.39
N ILE A 12 -11.33 -9.85 -11.16
CA ILE A 12 -12.04 -9.43 -9.94
C ILE A 12 -11.61 -8.06 -9.42
N SER A 13 -10.71 -7.38 -10.12
CA SER A 13 -10.08 -6.11 -9.66
C SER A 13 -11.00 -4.87 -9.78
N GLY A 14 -12.29 -5.04 -10.03
CA GLY A 14 -13.24 -3.92 -10.16
C GLY A 14 -13.23 -2.95 -8.98
N LEU A 15 -13.21 -3.47 -7.74
CA LEU A 15 -13.08 -2.67 -6.53
C LEU A 15 -11.76 -1.87 -6.52
N GLN A 16 -10.64 -2.55 -6.74
CA GLN A 16 -9.31 -1.93 -6.69
C GLN A 16 -9.16 -0.87 -7.79
N ARG A 17 -9.66 -1.15 -9.00
CA ARG A 17 -9.64 -0.20 -10.12
C ARG A 17 -10.50 1.02 -9.85
N ALA A 18 -11.71 0.85 -9.32
CA ALA A 18 -12.59 1.97 -8.96
C ALA A 18 -11.94 2.85 -7.88
N MET A 19 -11.36 2.24 -6.85
CA MET A 19 -10.66 2.96 -5.79
C MET A 19 -9.44 3.71 -6.31
N ALA A 20 -8.64 3.07 -7.17
CA ALA A 20 -7.44 3.65 -7.74
C ALA A 20 -7.76 4.83 -8.66
N THR A 21 -8.76 4.69 -9.53
CA THR A 21 -9.20 5.77 -10.43
C THR A 21 -9.63 7.00 -9.63
N ALA A 22 -10.47 6.83 -8.60
CA ALA A 22 -10.87 7.92 -7.72
C ALA A 22 -9.70 8.58 -6.99
N SER A 23 -8.66 7.79 -6.65
CA SER A 23 -7.46 8.32 -6.01
C SER A 23 -6.59 9.12 -6.96
N LEU A 24 -6.47 8.64 -8.20
CA LEU A 24 -5.68 9.31 -9.23
C LEU A 24 -6.27 10.66 -9.68
N GLU A 25 -7.60 10.85 -9.62
CA GLU A 25 -8.23 12.13 -9.94
C GLU A 25 -7.66 13.29 -9.12
N SER A 26 -7.21 13.02 -7.90
CA SER A 26 -6.62 14.01 -7.01
C SER A 26 -5.08 14.06 -7.07
N VAL A 27 -4.43 13.25 -7.91
CA VAL A 27 -2.99 13.31 -8.15
C VAL A 27 -2.72 14.42 -9.15
N ALA A 28 -2.29 15.59 -8.66
CA ALA A 28 -1.81 16.65 -9.54
C ALA A 28 -0.44 16.27 -10.09
N VAL A 29 -0.30 16.18 -11.40
CA VAL A 29 0.98 15.99 -12.11
C VAL A 29 1.13 17.05 -13.19
N THR A 30 2.36 17.37 -13.54
CA THR A 30 2.72 18.37 -14.56
C THR A 30 2.97 17.73 -15.93
N GLY A 31 3.16 16.41 -15.96
CA GLY A 31 3.39 15.64 -17.18
C GLY A 31 4.83 15.18 -17.39
N THR A 32 5.78 15.61 -16.54
CA THR A 32 7.22 15.35 -16.67
C THR A 32 7.80 14.53 -15.53
N GLU A 33 6.98 14.12 -14.58
CA GLU A 33 7.43 13.44 -13.36
C GLU A 33 8.05 12.08 -13.65
N GLN A 34 9.11 11.75 -12.88
CA GLN A 34 9.59 10.40 -12.69
C GLN A 34 8.77 9.79 -11.54
N VAL A 35 8.00 8.75 -11.81
CA VAL A 35 7.06 8.17 -10.85
C VAL A 35 7.44 6.73 -10.53
N LEU A 36 7.42 6.37 -9.24
CA LEU A 36 7.53 5.00 -8.75
C LEU A 36 6.16 4.56 -8.20
N ASP A 37 5.64 3.45 -8.72
CA ASP A 37 4.41 2.80 -8.23
C ASP A 37 4.78 1.54 -7.44
N VAL A 38 4.62 1.59 -6.12
CA VAL A 38 5.00 0.53 -5.18
C VAL A 38 3.82 -0.38 -4.90
N GLY A 39 3.95 -1.65 -5.27
CA GLY A 39 2.85 -2.63 -5.25
C GLY A 39 1.92 -2.42 -6.44
N CYS A 40 2.49 -2.34 -7.64
CA CYS A 40 1.79 -1.98 -8.88
C CYS A 40 0.80 -3.05 -9.37
N GLY A 41 0.89 -4.28 -8.84
CA GLY A 41 0.04 -5.39 -9.23
C GLY A 41 0.07 -5.67 -10.73
N ASP A 42 -1.09 -5.75 -11.37
CA ASP A 42 -1.27 -5.97 -12.82
C ASP A 42 -0.91 -4.74 -13.69
N GLY A 43 -0.41 -3.66 -13.07
CA GLY A 43 0.03 -2.44 -13.75
C GLY A 43 -1.08 -1.51 -14.23
N TYR A 44 -2.35 -1.78 -13.91
CA TYR A 44 -3.47 -0.94 -14.34
C TYR A 44 -3.30 0.53 -13.91
N VAL A 45 -3.01 0.76 -12.63
CA VAL A 45 -2.81 2.11 -12.07
C VAL A 45 -1.56 2.77 -12.63
N THR A 46 -0.48 2.01 -12.75
CA THR A 46 0.81 2.46 -13.29
C THR A 46 0.62 3.06 -14.69
N ARG A 47 -0.18 2.41 -15.53
CA ARG A 47 -0.50 2.89 -16.89
C ARG A 47 -1.37 4.13 -16.91
N LEU A 48 -2.34 4.21 -16.00
CA LEU A 48 -3.16 5.42 -15.86
C LEU A 48 -2.29 6.62 -15.44
N ILE A 49 -1.26 6.40 -14.62
CA ILE A 49 -0.30 7.45 -14.27
C ILE A 49 0.57 7.79 -15.48
N ALA A 50 1.10 6.79 -16.20
CA ALA A 50 1.94 6.99 -17.37
C ALA A 50 1.24 7.83 -18.47
N SER A 51 -0.06 7.63 -18.66
CA SER A 51 -0.85 8.46 -19.59
C SER A 51 -0.96 9.93 -19.18
N ARG A 52 -0.71 10.26 -17.90
CA ARG A 52 -0.75 11.63 -17.37
C ARG A 52 0.62 12.30 -17.30
N VAL A 53 1.69 11.53 -17.49
CA VAL A 53 3.06 12.04 -17.49
C VAL A 53 3.77 11.70 -18.81
N PRO A 54 3.26 12.19 -19.97
CA PRO A 54 3.74 11.79 -21.29
C PRO A 54 5.20 12.13 -21.55
N ASP A 55 5.74 13.15 -20.88
CA ASP A 55 7.15 13.58 -20.96
C ASP A 55 7.97 13.09 -19.76
N GLY A 56 7.38 12.32 -18.87
CA GLY A 56 7.98 11.66 -17.72
C GLY A 56 8.13 10.16 -17.93
N ALA A 57 8.33 9.43 -16.83
CA ALA A 57 8.36 7.97 -16.86
C ALA A 57 7.76 7.37 -15.60
N VAL A 58 7.22 6.16 -15.69
CA VAL A 58 6.65 5.43 -14.56
C VAL A 58 7.28 4.05 -14.46
N LEU A 59 7.83 3.74 -13.29
CA LEU A 59 8.30 2.41 -12.92
C LEU A 59 7.30 1.79 -11.93
N GLY A 60 6.69 0.67 -12.31
CA GLY A 60 5.90 -0.16 -11.40
C GLY A 60 6.77 -1.27 -10.80
N VAL A 61 6.71 -1.45 -9.47
CA VAL A 61 7.36 -2.55 -8.77
C VAL A 61 6.35 -3.35 -7.97
N ASP A 62 6.46 -4.68 -8.02
CA ASP A 62 5.63 -5.61 -7.25
C ASP A 62 6.45 -6.84 -6.86
N PRO A 63 6.33 -7.38 -5.65
CA PRO A 63 7.07 -8.56 -5.24
C PRO A 63 6.60 -9.85 -5.93
N SER A 64 5.41 -9.88 -6.54
CA SER A 64 4.89 -11.04 -7.27
C SER A 64 5.39 -11.09 -8.72
N PRO A 65 6.23 -12.08 -9.11
CA PRO A 65 6.64 -12.27 -10.50
C PRO A 65 5.45 -12.47 -11.45
N ARG A 66 4.37 -13.12 -10.99
CA ARG A 66 3.16 -13.37 -11.79
C ARG A 66 2.39 -12.07 -12.08
N MET A 67 2.30 -11.17 -11.10
CA MET A 67 1.72 -9.85 -11.32
C MET A 67 2.52 -9.06 -12.34
N ILE A 68 3.85 -9.05 -12.23
CA ILE A 68 4.74 -8.35 -13.16
C ILE A 68 4.66 -8.96 -14.57
N GLU A 69 4.51 -10.28 -14.69
CA GLU A 69 4.29 -10.92 -16.00
C GLU A 69 2.99 -10.40 -16.64
N VAL A 70 1.88 -10.36 -15.90
CA VAL A 70 0.61 -9.78 -16.37
C VAL A 70 0.80 -8.31 -16.71
N ALA A 71 1.47 -7.55 -15.83
CA ALA A 71 1.75 -6.14 -16.07
C ALA A 71 2.54 -5.90 -17.38
N ARG A 72 3.45 -6.75 -17.76
CA ARG A 72 4.25 -6.63 -18.99
C ARG A 72 3.53 -7.06 -20.26
N THR A 73 2.49 -7.90 -20.14
CA THR A 73 1.78 -8.47 -21.31
C THR A 73 0.63 -7.61 -21.83
N ALA A 74 0.25 -6.56 -21.10
CA ALA A 74 -0.81 -5.68 -21.59
C ALA A 74 -0.34 -4.95 -22.87
N ASP A 75 -1.17 -5.06 -23.91
CA ASP A 75 -0.94 -4.42 -25.20
C ASP A 75 -1.33 -2.94 -25.12
N ASP A 76 -0.46 -2.13 -24.51
CA ASP A 76 -0.57 -0.69 -24.50
C ASP A 76 0.61 -0.07 -25.26
N GLN A 77 0.35 1.03 -25.96
CA GLN A 77 1.34 1.76 -26.76
C GLN A 77 2.15 2.75 -25.91
N LEU A 78 2.20 2.60 -24.59
CA LEU A 78 2.89 3.52 -23.69
C LEU A 78 4.39 3.20 -23.67
N ALA A 79 5.20 4.11 -24.19
CA ALA A 79 6.67 3.96 -24.21
C ALA A 79 7.35 4.38 -22.90
N ASN A 80 6.61 5.04 -21.98
CA ASN A 80 7.12 5.63 -20.76
C ASN A 80 6.74 4.85 -19.50
N VAL A 81 6.39 3.57 -19.63
CA VAL A 81 6.07 2.68 -18.51
C VAL A 81 6.99 1.45 -18.52
N SER A 82 7.45 1.06 -17.35
CA SER A 82 8.22 -0.17 -17.14
C SER A 82 7.80 -0.88 -15.86
N PHE A 83 8.07 -2.20 -15.78
CA PHE A 83 7.69 -3.02 -14.64
C PHE A 83 8.84 -3.92 -14.19
N GLU A 84 9.08 -3.99 -12.89
CA GLU A 84 10.13 -4.81 -12.30
C GLU A 84 9.62 -5.60 -11.10
N VAL A 85 10.14 -6.82 -10.93
CA VAL A 85 9.92 -7.57 -9.70
C VAL A 85 10.77 -6.92 -8.61
N GLY A 86 10.12 -6.42 -7.56
CA GLY A 86 10.80 -5.74 -6.47
C GLY A 86 9.94 -5.65 -5.22
N ASP A 87 10.58 -5.83 -4.06
CA ASP A 87 9.94 -5.71 -2.76
C ASP A 87 10.34 -4.37 -2.12
N VAL A 88 9.36 -3.61 -1.67
CA VAL A 88 9.56 -2.31 -1.01
C VAL A 88 10.49 -2.39 0.21
N VAL A 89 10.57 -3.55 0.87
CA VAL A 89 11.44 -3.76 2.04
C VAL A 89 12.91 -3.90 1.63
N THR A 90 13.19 -4.40 0.42
CA THR A 90 14.56 -4.69 -0.04
C THR A 90 15.03 -3.81 -1.19
N MET A 91 14.14 -3.04 -1.81
CA MET A 91 14.50 -2.14 -2.92
C MET A 91 15.49 -1.07 -2.47
N THR A 92 16.42 -0.68 -3.38
CA THR A 92 17.50 0.30 -3.10
C THR A 92 17.58 1.33 -4.21
N PHE A 93 16.50 2.10 -4.43
CA PHE A 93 16.53 3.20 -5.37
C PHE A 93 17.24 4.43 -4.78
N GLY A 94 17.91 5.21 -5.66
CA GLY A 94 18.39 6.53 -5.34
C GLY A 94 17.29 7.59 -5.40
N PRO A 95 17.61 8.87 -5.12
CA PRO A 95 16.61 9.95 -5.08
C PRO A 95 16.21 10.42 -6.49
N ASP A 96 15.60 9.53 -7.26
CA ASP A 96 15.31 9.69 -8.69
C ASP A 96 13.86 10.07 -8.98
N PHE A 97 12.92 9.88 -8.01
CA PHE A 97 11.50 10.03 -8.25
C PHE A 97 10.93 11.34 -7.70
N ASP A 98 10.13 12.00 -8.53
CA ASP A 98 9.34 13.19 -8.16
C ASP A 98 8.08 12.81 -7.36
N LEU A 99 7.54 11.63 -7.67
CA LEU A 99 6.34 11.09 -7.06
C LEU A 99 6.52 9.60 -6.80
N VAL A 100 6.23 9.17 -5.57
CA VAL A 100 6.03 7.76 -5.25
C VAL A 100 4.56 7.55 -4.91
N VAL A 101 3.93 6.56 -5.53
CA VAL A 101 2.57 6.15 -5.21
C VAL A 101 2.54 4.73 -4.67
N SER A 102 1.57 4.43 -3.81
CA SER A 102 1.27 3.06 -3.40
C SER A 102 -0.22 2.95 -3.07
N PHE A 103 -0.95 2.16 -3.85
CA PHE A 103 -2.39 2.00 -3.68
C PHE A 103 -2.75 0.56 -3.34
N ASN A 104 -3.33 0.37 -2.16
CA ASN A 104 -3.81 -0.92 -1.65
C ASN A 104 -2.73 -2.01 -1.55
N ALA A 105 -1.46 -1.63 -1.31
CA ALA A 105 -0.33 -2.56 -1.19
C ALA A 105 0.32 -2.54 0.20
N LEU A 106 0.57 -1.38 0.79
CA LEU A 106 1.39 -1.27 2.00
C LEU A 106 0.80 -1.96 3.23
N HIS A 107 -0.50 -2.21 3.29
CA HIS A 107 -1.09 -2.99 4.39
C HIS A 107 -0.76 -4.50 4.33
N TRP A 108 -0.11 -4.97 3.26
CA TRP A 108 0.46 -6.33 3.16
C TRP A 108 1.94 -6.40 3.56
N VAL A 109 2.55 -5.28 3.96
CA VAL A 109 3.96 -5.19 4.31
C VAL A 109 4.11 -5.16 5.83
N ALA A 110 4.78 -6.16 6.42
CA ALA A 110 4.97 -6.23 7.86
C ALA A 110 5.95 -5.14 8.36
N GLU A 111 7.02 -4.91 7.63
CA GLU A 111 8.12 -4.01 7.98
C GLU A 111 7.82 -2.56 7.54
N GLN A 112 6.73 -1.99 8.04
CA GLN A 112 6.23 -0.66 7.67
C GLN A 112 7.31 0.43 7.69
N GLU A 113 8.11 0.51 8.75
CA GLU A 113 9.16 1.52 8.89
C GLU A 113 10.24 1.38 7.82
N THR A 114 10.65 0.15 7.49
CA THR A 114 11.63 -0.13 6.44
C THR A 114 11.05 0.25 5.07
N ALA A 115 9.80 -0.10 4.79
CA ALA A 115 9.12 0.28 3.57
C ALA A 115 9.10 1.81 3.37
N TYR A 116 8.68 2.57 4.38
CA TYR A 116 8.68 4.04 4.30
C TYR A 116 10.08 4.63 4.21
N ARG A 117 11.10 4.02 4.83
CA ARG A 117 12.50 4.46 4.70
C ARG A 117 13.01 4.27 3.26
N ASN A 118 12.72 3.14 2.63
CA ASN A 118 13.12 2.88 1.25
C ASN A 118 12.35 3.78 0.26
N ILE A 119 11.06 4.04 0.51
CA ILE A 119 10.28 5.03 -0.23
C ILE A 119 10.91 6.43 -0.09
N ALA A 120 11.30 6.84 1.12
CA ALA A 120 11.94 8.14 1.35
C ALA A 120 13.28 8.26 0.62
N ALA A 121 14.08 7.18 0.57
CA ALA A 121 15.36 7.13 -0.13
C ALA A 121 15.21 7.26 -1.66
N ALA A 122 14.10 6.77 -2.21
CA ALA A 122 13.77 6.86 -3.64
C ALA A 122 13.33 8.27 -4.07
N LEU A 123 12.90 9.12 -3.14
CA LEU A 123 12.36 10.45 -3.44
C LEU A 123 13.45 11.49 -3.66
N LYS A 124 13.27 12.32 -4.67
CA LYS A 124 13.98 13.61 -4.76
C LYS A 124 13.67 14.48 -3.54
N PRO A 125 14.53 15.42 -3.16
CA PRO A 125 14.31 16.32 -2.01
C PRO A 125 12.99 17.11 -2.07
N THR A 126 12.49 17.38 -3.28
CA THR A 126 11.22 18.06 -3.54
C THR A 126 10.07 17.10 -3.86
N GLY A 127 10.34 15.80 -3.85
CA GLY A 127 9.39 14.77 -4.20
C GLY A 127 8.27 14.61 -3.16
N ARG A 128 7.26 13.83 -3.51
CA ARG A 128 6.13 13.54 -2.64
C ARG A 128 5.68 12.10 -2.75
N VAL A 129 5.03 11.61 -1.71
CA VAL A 129 4.45 10.27 -1.64
C VAL A 129 2.94 10.38 -1.55
N LEU A 130 2.23 9.54 -2.27
CA LEU A 130 0.80 9.33 -2.11
C LEU A 130 0.55 7.87 -1.76
N VAL A 131 -0.01 7.62 -0.60
CA VAL A 131 -0.38 6.28 -0.16
C VAL A 131 -1.87 6.16 0.08
N GLN A 132 -2.39 4.98 -0.22
CA GLN A 132 -3.76 4.59 0.10
C GLN A 132 -3.80 3.12 0.45
N PHE A 133 -4.39 2.77 1.59
CA PHE A 133 -4.47 1.39 2.06
C PHE A 133 -5.58 1.21 3.10
N VAL A 134 -5.92 -0.05 3.38
CA VAL A 134 -6.85 -0.40 4.46
C VAL A 134 -6.17 -0.19 5.80
N CYS A 135 -6.83 0.53 6.72
CA CYS A 135 -6.31 0.83 8.04
C CYS A 135 -7.19 0.24 9.15
N GLN A 136 -6.66 0.26 10.38
CA GLN A 136 -7.38 -0.16 11.57
C GLN A 136 -8.62 0.71 11.81
N GLY A 137 -9.66 0.08 12.33
CA GLY A 137 -10.91 0.73 12.71
C GLY A 137 -11.73 -0.06 13.72
N PRO A 138 -12.88 0.45 14.15
CA PRO A 138 -13.72 -0.21 15.16
C PRO A 138 -14.40 -1.48 14.65
N ARG A 139 -14.56 -1.60 13.31
CA ARG A 139 -15.18 -2.77 12.68
C ARG A 139 -14.13 -3.84 12.45
N ARG A 140 -14.49 -5.11 12.72
CA ARG A 140 -13.63 -6.24 12.34
C ARG A 140 -13.47 -6.26 10.83
N SER A 141 -12.22 -6.35 10.35
CA SER A 141 -11.95 -6.49 8.93
C SER A 141 -12.20 -7.92 8.45
N VAL A 142 -12.37 -8.11 7.16
CA VAL A 142 -12.54 -9.43 6.56
C VAL A 142 -11.30 -10.31 6.76
N GLU A 143 -10.11 -9.70 6.72
CA GLU A 143 -8.84 -10.40 7.01
C GLU A 143 -8.79 -10.88 8.47
N ARG A 144 -9.33 -10.10 9.43
CA ARG A 144 -9.44 -10.53 10.81
C ARG A 144 -10.38 -11.71 10.95
N VAL A 145 -11.50 -11.70 10.23
CA VAL A 145 -12.42 -12.85 10.20
C VAL A 145 -11.72 -14.07 9.59
N ALA A 146 -10.93 -13.89 8.53
CA ALA A 146 -10.15 -14.97 7.95
C ALA A 146 -9.12 -15.55 8.93
N MET A 147 -8.44 -14.72 9.74
CA MET A 147 -7.54 -15.18 10.80
C MET A 147 -8.29 -15.98 11.87
N ASP A 148 -9.46 -15.49 12.30
CA ASP A 148 -10.26 -16.18 13.30
C ASP A 148 -10.76 -17.52 12.76
N THR A 149 -11.17 -17.59 11.48
CA THR A 149 -11.56 -18.82 10.78
C THR A 149 -10.37 -19.80 10.68
N ALA A 150 -9.17 -19.31 10.38
CA ALA A 150 -7.96 -20.13 10.31
C ALA A 150 -7.61 -20.81 11.66
N HIS A 151 -8.00 -20.19 12.78
CA HIS A 151 -7.83 -20.75 14.13
C HIS A 151 -8.96 -21.70 14.56
N ASP A 152 -10.04 -21.83 13.78
CA ASP A 152 -11.08 -22.81 14.06
C ASP A 152 -10.50 -24.24 14.01
N PRO A 153 -10.88 -25.15 14.94
CA PRO A 153 -10.38 -26.52 14.99
C PRO A 153 -10.46 -27.28 13.66
N ARG A 154 -11.41 -26.93 12.80
CA ARG A 154 -11.55 -27.52 11.47
C ARG A 154 -10.36 -27.22 10.57
N TRP A 155 -9.78 -26.02 10.70
CA TRP A 155 -8.77 -25.50 9.77
C TRP A 155 -7.37 -25.37 10.40
N ALA A 156 -7.30 -25.29 11.75
CA ALA A 156 -6.08 -24.95 12.48
C ALA A 156 -4.86 -25.78 12.11
N HIS A 157 -5.05 -27.05 11.71
CA HIS A 157 -3.97 -27.93 11.30
C HIS A 157 -3.24 -27.47 10.02
N ALA A 158 -3.93 -26.74 9.11
CA ALA A 158 -3.34 -26.18 7.89
C ALA A 158 -2.64 -24.85 8.15
N PHE A 159 -2.91 -24.22 9.29
CA PHE A 159 -2.39 -22.91 9.67
C PHE A 159 -1.39 -22.95 10.83
N ASP A 160 -0.79 -24.12 11.10
CA ASP A 160 0.25 -24.21 12.12
C ASP A 160 1.44 -23.30 11.77
N GLY A 161 1.86 -22.46 12.73
CA GLY A 161 2.89 -21.44 12.53
C GLY A 161 2.50 -20.28 11.58
N PHE A 162 1.25 -20.19 11.14
CA PHE A 162 0.80 -19.07 10.31
C PHE A 162 0.67 -17.78 11.12
N THR A 163 1.34 -16.76 10.67
CA THR A 163 1.26 -15.41 11.24
C THR A 163 0.40 -14.51 10.35
N GLN A 164 -0.20 -13.49 10.96
CA GLN A 164 -1.02 -12.51 10.26
C GLN A 164 -0.23 -11.86 9.10
N PRO A 165 -0.70 -12.00 7.84
CA PRO A 165 0.05 -11.52 6.67
C PRO A 165 -0.19 -10.05 6.35
N TYR A 166 -1.01 -9.35 7.12
CA TYR A 166 -1.37 -7.94 6.90
C TYR A 166 -1.10 -7.09 8.13
N VAL A 167 -0.98 -5.78 7.92
CA VAL A 167 -0.83 -4.78 8.99
C VAL A 167 -1.84 -3.65 8.77
N HIS A 168 -2.91 -3.65 9.55
CA HIS A 168 -3.83 -2.51 9.61
C HIS A 168 -3.35 -1.56 10.71
N ILE A 169 -2.60 -0.53 10.33
CA ILE A 169 -2.13 0.47 11.30
C ILE A 169 -3.28 1.36 11.77
N GLU A 170 -3.21 1.80 13.02
CA GLU A 170 -4.06 2.92 13.48
C GLU A 170 -3.76 4.15 12.64
N PRO A 171 -4.78 4.88 12.16
CA PRO A 171 -4.56 6.04 11.30
C PRO A 171 -3.57 7.06 11.88
N ASP A 172 -3.57 7.27 13.19
CA ASP A 172 -2.68 8.22 13.87
C ASP A 172 -1.23 7.73 13.96
N ALA A 173 -1.00 6.42 13.90
CA ALA A 173 0.34 5.83 13.93
C ALA A 173 1.17 6.18 12.68
N LEU A 174 0.52 6.48 11.53
CA LEU A 174 1.22 6.79 10.29
C LEU A 174 2.23 7.93 10.46
N SER A 175 1.88 8.98 11.21
CA SER A 175 2.78 10.13 11.41
C SER A 175 4.06 9.76 12.15
N ALA A 176 3.99 8.82 13.10
CA ALA A 176 5.15 8.33 13.83
C ALA A 176 6.02 7.42 12.94
N ILE A 177 5.39 6.51 12.19
CA ILE A 177 6.07 5.59 11.25
C ILE A 177 6.83 6.40 10.18
N ALA A 178 6.13 7.29 9.49
CA ALA A 178 6.69 8.16 8.46
C ALA A 178 7.82 9.06 9.02
N GLY A 179 7.61 9.58 10.24
CA GLY A 179 8.59 10.41 10.91
C GLY A 179 9.92 9.72 11.20
N ARG A 180 9.91 8.44 11.56
CA ARG A 180 11.14 7.65 11.71
C ARG A 180 11.83 7.34 10.39
N ALA A 181 11.09 7.36 9.30
CA ALA A 181 11.59 7.21 7.94
C ALA A 181 12.08 8.52 7.29
N GLY A 182 12.03 9.65 7.99
CA GLY A 182 12.43 10.95 7.44
C GLY A 182 11.35 11.65 6.60
N LEU A 183 10.11 11.19 6.69
CA LEU A 183 8.95 11.78 6.01
C LEU A 183 8.07 12.53 7.00
N GLU A 184 7.32 13.51 6.49
CA GLU A 184 6.22 14.15 7.21
C GLU A 184 4.89 13.95 6.48
N VAL A 185 3.83 13.72 7.23
CA VAL A 185 2.47 13.62 6.69
C VAL A 185 1.93 15.04 6.51
N VAL A 186 1.70 15.45 5.26
CA VAL A 186 1.18 16.77 4.89
C VAL A 186 -0.34 16.78 4.98
N GLN A 187 -0.96 15.72 4.47
CA GLN A 187 -2.39 15.55 4.48
C GLN A 187 -2.75 14.11 4.74
N ARG A 188 -3.81 13.88 5.51
CA ARG A 188 -4.36 12.55 5.77
C ARG A 188 -5.88 12.62 5.82
N SER A 189 -6.52 11.60 5.27
CA SER A 189 -7.94 11.36 5.40
C SER A 189 -8.22 9.89 5.66
N VAL A 190 -9.31 9.61 6.37
CA VAL A 190 -9.82 8.25 6.59
C VAL A 190 -11.28 8.26 6.17
N VAL A 191 -11.65 7.32 5.31
CA VAL A 191 -13.01 7.21 4.77
C VAL A 191 -13.53 5.80 5.01
N ASP A 192 -14.72 5.67 5.56
CA ASP A 192 -15.44 4.40 5.61
C ASP A 192 -15.97 4.10 4.21
N ARG A 193 -15.52 3.01 3.64
CA ARG A 193 -15.85 2.56 2.28
C ARG A 193 -16.74 1.35 2.34
N GLU A 194 -17.60 1.29 1.36
CA GLU A 194 -18.45 0.14 1.09
C GLU A 194 -18.33 -0.25 -0.38
N TRP A 195 -18.31 -1.54 -0.61
CA TRP A 195 -18.39 -2.12 -1.94
C TRP A 195 -19.36 -3.27 -1.95
N ASP A 196 -20.38 -3.18 -2.80
CA ASP A 196 -21.34 -4.24 -3.04
C ASP A 196 -20.87 -5.07 -4.24
N PHE A 197 -20.54 -6.32 -4.00
CA PHE A 197 -20.23 -7.29 -5.06
C PHE A 197 -21.44 -7.80 -5.82
N GLY A 198 -22.65 -7.39 -5.43
CA GLY A 198 -23.92 -7.82 -6.05
C GLY A 198 -24.41 -9.17 -5.56
N SER A 199 -23.53 -10.05 -5.09
CA SER A 199 -23.94 -11.31 -4.45
C SER A 199 -22.86 -11.85 -3.51
N ARG A 200 -23.29 -12.76 -2.61
CA ARG A 200 -22.39 -13.52 -1.73
C ARG A 200 -21.35 -14.32 -2.51
N GLU A 201 -21.78 -14.93 -3.62
CA GLU A 201 -20.92 -15.75 -4.47
C GLU A 201 -19.81 -14.94 -5.13
N GLN A 202 -20.11 -13.73 -5.60
CA GLN A 202 -19.11 -12.83 -6.17
C GLN A 202 -18.12 -12.35 -5.11
N PHE A 203 -18.60 -12.07 -3.89
CA PHE A 203 -17.71 -11.76 -2.78
C PHE A 203 -16.83 -12.95 -2.40
N ALA A 204 -17.37 -14.17 -2.35
CA ALA A 204 -16.60 -15.39 -2.11
C ALA A 204 -15.53 -15.61 -3.19
N GLN A 205 -15.86 -15.36 -4.46
CA GLN A 205 -14.91 -15.45 -5.56
C GLN A 205 -13.77 -14.42 -5.39
N TRP A 206 -14.10 -13.20 -4.99
CA TRP A 206 -13.09 -12.18 -4.69
C TRP A 206 -12.21 -12.61 -3.51
N CYS A 207 -12.78 -13.13 -2.43
CA CYS A 207 -12.03 -13.66 -1.29
C CYS A 207 -11.11 -14.82 -1.70
N THR A 208 -11.55 -15.71 -2.59
CA THR A 208 -10.74 -16.85 -3.05
C THR A 208 -9.42 -16.40 -3.66
N VAL A 209 -9.44 -15.34 -4.45
CA VAL A 209 -8.22 -14.78 -5.10
C VAL A 209 -7.49 -13.84 -4.15
N GLY A 210 -8.22 -12.95 -3.46
CA GLY A 210 -7.65 -11.94 -2.59
C GLY A 210 -6.98 -12.49 -1.32
N PHE A 211 -7.31 -13.73 -0.93
CA PHE A 211 -6.78 -14.37 0.27
C PHE A 211 -5.76 -15.46 -0.04
N ALA A 212 -4.90 -15.22 -1.03
CA ALA A 212 -3.88 -16.17 -1.47
C ALA A 212 -2.98 -16.64 -0.31
N ASP A 213 -2.67 -15.78 0.68
CA ASP A 213 -1.88 -16.15 1.86
C ASP A 213 -2.55 -17.23 2.72
N TRP A 214 -3.89 -17.29 2.73
CA TRP A 214 -4.65 -18.33 3.41
C TRP A 214 -4.93 -19.51 2.50
N THR A 215 -5.49 -19.26 1.32
CA THR A 215 -6.00 -20.30 0.42
C THR A 215 -4.91 -21.22 -0.12
N SER A 216 -3.69 -20.71 -0.30
CA SER A 216 -2.52 -21.50 -0.74
C SER A 216 -2.05 -22.53 0.29
N ARG A 217 -2.47 -22.43 1.54
CA ARG A 217 -2.13 -23.39 2.62
C ARG A 217 -3.09 -24.58 2.69
N LEU A 218 -4.22 -24.46 2.04
CA LEU A 218 -5.29 -25.45 2.07
C LEU A 218 -5.21 -26.38 0.85
N PRO A 219 -5.60 -27.65 0.99
CA PRO A 219 -5.92 -28.48 -0.16
C PRO A 219 -6.96 -27.79 -1.04
N ALA A 220 -6.83 -27.86 -2.35
CA ALA A 220 -7.75 -27.19 -3.29
C ALA A 220 -9.23 -27.54 -3.04
N ALA A 221 -9.52 -28.77 -2.61
CA ALA A 221 -10.87 -29.19 -2.27
C ALA A 221 -11.48 -28.49 -1.04
N ASP A 222 -10.63 -27.97 -0.12
CA ASP A 222 -11.06 -27.34 1.12
C ASP A 222 -11.20 -25.81 0.98
N VAL A 223 -10.58 -25.22 -0.04
CA VAL A 223 -10.60 -23.76 -0.27
C VAL A 223 -12.03 -23.20 -0.33
N PRO A 224 -12.99 -23.78 -1.08
CA PRO A 224 -14.35 -23.23 -1.11
C PRO A 224 -15.01 -23.20 0.26
N ALA A 225 -14.88 -24.28 1.04
CA ALA A 225 -15.52 -24.35 2.36
C ALA A 225 -14.88 -23.40 3.39
N PHE A 226 -13.56 -23.15 3.28
CA PHE A 226 -12.88 -22.14 4.09
C PHE A 226 -13.36 -20.72 3.74
N VAL A 227 -13.39 -20.40 2.45
CA VAL A 227 -13.85 -19.08 1.96
C VAL A 227 -15.30 -18.84 2.35
N ASP A 228 -16.17 -19.86 2.22
CA ASP A 228 -17.56 -19.77 2.66
C ASP A 228 -17.66 -19.45 4.15
N ALA A 229 -16.86 -20.10 4.99
CA ALA A 229 -16.85 -19.82 6.43
C ALA A 229 -16.38 -18.37 6.74
N VAL A 230 -15.40 -17.86 6.00
CA VAL A 230 -14.95 -16.46 6.13
C VAL A 230 -16.05 -15.49 5.71
N VAL A 231 -16.69 -15.72 4.57
CA VAL A 231 -17.75 -14.85 4.04
C VAL A 231 -18.96 -14.84 4.97
N ASP A 232 -19.40 -16.01 5.46
CA ASP A 232 -20.49 -16.11 6.41
C ASP A 232 -20.17 -15.43 7.75
N GLY A 233 -18.94 -15.62 8.24
CA GLY A 233 -18.46 -14.91 9.43
C GLY A 233 -18.43 -13.39 9.23
N TYR A 234 -18.01 -12.92 8.07
CA TYR A 234 -17.96 -11.50 7.76
C TYR A 234 -19.35 -10.88 7.53
N GLN A 235 -20.29 -11.63 7.00
CA GLN A 235 -21.69 -11.21 6.88
C GLN A 235 -22.29 -10.86 8.26
N THR A 236 -21.85 -11.49 9.34
CA THR A 236 -22.29 -11.13 10.71
C THR A 236 -21.77 -9.75 11.13
N VAL A 237 -20.68 -9.27 10.51
CA VAL A 237 -20.09 -7.95 10.78
C VAL A 237 -20.80 -6.85 9.98
N THR A 238 -21.10 -7.10 8.71
CA THR A 238 -21.74 -6.13 7.80
C THR A 238 -23.26 -6.11 7.89
N GLY A 239 -23.88 -7.23 8.27
CA GLY A 239 -25.33 -7.42 8.25
C GLY A 239 -25.91 -7.76 6.87
N GLU A 240 -25.09 -7.71 5.81
CA GLU A 240 -25.50 -7.85 4.42
C GLU A 240 -24.60 -8.83 3.65
N PRO A 241 -25.17 -9.81 2.91
CA PRO A 241 -24.38 -10.70 2.08
C PRO A 241 -23.79 -9.95 0.88
N GLY A 242 -22.55 -10.26 0.52
CA GLY A 242 -21.90 -9.65 -0.66
C GLY A 242 -21.38 -8.24 -0.45
N VAL A 243 -21.56 -7.64 0.73
CA VAL A 243 -21.07 -6.29 1.04
C VAL A 243 -19.75 -6.34 1.79
N PHE A 244 -18.79 -5.60 1.28
CA PHE A 244 -17.48 -5.38 1.90
C PHE A 244 -17.36 -3.95 2.41
N ARG A 245 -17.04 -3.78 3.69
CA ARG A 245 -16.85 -2.47 4.35
C ARG A 245 -15.48 -2.38 4.98
N PHE A 246 -14.76 -1.31 4.69
CA PHE A 246 -13.39 -1.12 5.18
C PHE A 246 -13.08 0.37 5.40
N LEU A 247 -12.18 0.65 6.33
CA LEU A 247 -11.63 1.99 6.48
C LEU A 247 -10.43 2.14 5.54
N GLN A 248 -10.50 3.15 4.69
CA GLN A 248 -9.43 3.51 3.76
C GLN A 248 -8.71 4.75 4.26
N LEU A 249 -7.44 4.60 4.59
CA LEU A 249 -6.55 5.71 4.85
C LEU A 249 -5.93 6.16 3.53
N ARG A 250 -5.90 7.46 3.33
CA ARG A 250 -5.15 8.11 2.27
C ARG A 250 -4.29 9.21 2.87
N ALA A 251 -3.02 9.31 2.42
CA ALA A 251 -2.12 10.34 2.89
C ALA A 251 -1.17 10.83 1.79
N GLU A 252 -0.84 12.13 1.86
CA GLU A 252 0.29 12.73 1.17
C GLU A 252 1.41 12.94 2.17
N LEU A 253 2.63 12.54 1.77
CA LEU A 253 3.83 12.71 2.58
C LEU A 253 4.93 13.40 1.75
N ARG A 254 5.86 14.05 2.44
CA ARG A 254 7.04 14.69 1.83
C ARG A 254 8.28 14.41 2.65
N PRO A 255 9.50 14.50 2.06
CA PRO A 255 10.73 14.49 2.82
C PRO A 255 10.70 15.61 3.87
N ARG A 256 11.12 15.29 5.09
CA ARG A 256 11.30 16.32 6.13
C ARG A 256 12.41 17.27 5.69
N GLN A 257 12.10 18.54 5.63
CA GLN A 257 13.14 19.55 5.43
C GLN A 257 14.02 19.60 6.69
N SER A 258 15.32 19.40 6.49
CA SER A 258 16.32 19.67 7.54
C SER A 258 16.14 21.12 7.96
N ARG A 259 15.80 21.38 9.21
CA ARG A 259 15.86 22.78 9.71
C ARG A 259 17.27 23.28 9.46
N PRO A 260 17.46 24.46 8.81
CA PRO A 260 18.77 25.05 8.71
C PRO A 260 19.33 25.20 10.13
N VAL A 261 20.48 24.59 10.36
CA VAL A 261 21.24 24.83 11.61
C VAL A 261 21.60 26.31 11.55
N SER A 262 20.98 27.11 12.40
CA SER A 262 21.41 28.51 12.57
C SER A 262 22.90 28.49 12.89
N PRO A 263 23.77 29.15 12.12
CA PRO A 263 25.18 29.23 12.46
C PRO A 263 25.29 29.85 13.86
N GLY A 264 25.76 29.03 14.80
CA GLY A 264 25.94 29.45 16.18
C GLY A 264 26.68 30.78 16.23
N GLY A 265 26.08 31.78 16.85
CA GLY A 265 26.71 33.05 17.08
C GLY A 265 28.07 32.82 17.77
N LEU A 266 29.13 33.28 17.15
CA LEU A 266 30.47 33.34 17.75
C LEU A 266 30.33 34.05 19.10
N PRO A 267 30.90 33.53 20.19
CA PRO A 267 30.96 34.29 21.45
C PRO A 267 31.76 35.56 21.21
N GLY A 268 31.10 36.68 21.47
CA GLY A 268 31.76 38.03 21.39
C GLY A 268 33.00 38.08 22.26
N PRO A 269 33.99 38.96 21.90
CA PRO A 269 35.24 39.05 22.61
C PRO A 269 34.98 39.51 24.07
N CYS A 270 35.59 38.76 24.99
CA CYS A 270 35.60 39.05 26.40
C CYS A 270 36.21 40.43 26.64
N GLN A 271 35.47 41.44 27.07
CA GLN A 271 36.01 42.73 27.52
C GLN A 271 36.73 42.52 28.85
N ALA A 272 38.06 42.66 28.77
CA ALA A 272 38.91 42.75 29.95
C ALA A 272 38.62 44.08 30.68
N SER A 273 38.06 43.99 31.88
CA SER A 273 37.95 45.15 32.76
C SER A 273 39.32 45.49 33.35
N GLU A 274 39.93 46.56 32.88
CA GLU A 274 41.03 47.21 33.58
C GLU A 274 40.50 47.80 34.89
N ARG A 275 41.03 47.32 36.02
CA ARG A 275 40.93 47.99 37.30
C ARG A 275 42.16 48.88 37.46
N GLN A 276 41.92 50.16 37.40
CA GLN A 276 42.87 51.16 37.88
C GLN A 276 42.53 51.56 39.32
N GLY A 277 43.54 51.75 40.14
CA GLY A 277 43.50 52.44 41.42
C GLY A 277 43.97 51.66 42.59
#